data_a83ad52091b3960a9346f0a96eca4297
#
_entry.id   a83ad52091b3960a9346f0a96eca4297
#
_cell.length_a   1.000
_cell.length_b   1.000
_cell.length_c   1.000
_cell.angle_alpha   90.00
_cell.angle_beta   90.00
_cell.angle_gamma   90.00
#
_symmetry.space_group_name_H-M   'P 1'
#
loop_
_entity.id
_entity.type
_entity.pdbx_description
1 polymer ?
#
loop_
_entity_poly.entity_id
_entity_poly.type
_entity_poly.pdbx_seq_one_letter_code
_entity_poly.pdbx_strand_id
1 'polypeptide(L)'
;MEAAHDLARQPFGRTQHHSTRVIFGAAALGAMSQARADATLETVVAAGINHVDTAASYGESEDRLRPWLATHRSSVFLATKTGERSGSAARAELERSLVRMDVERVDLIQLHNLVEEDEWNTAFAADGAVAALVKARDEGLVGAIGVTGHGIRIAGMHRRSLERFPFDSVLLPFNFTMMNRIDYRADVEGLLETCADQQVAVQTIKSIARGRWSATSVSGPQFSWYEPLEDIDAIRRAVHWVLSHPQLFLNTSSDARKLLTIVDAARQPGVGPSDSEMLDDTERFGVTALFDGAQLERI
;
A
#
# COMPACT_ATOMS: atom_id res chain seq x y z
N MET A 1 -33.58 -0.85 4.16
CA MET A 1 -32.24 -0.94 3.55
C MET A 1 -31.60 0.44 3.76
N GLU A 2 -30.69 0.54 4.70
CA GLU A 2 -29.87 1.75 4.83
C GLU A 2 -29.06 1.93 3.54
N ALA A 3 -29.02 3.15 3.00
CA ALA A 3 -28.24 3.45 1.82
C ALA A 3 -26.76 3.15 2.16
N ALA A 4 -26.11 2.31 1.36
CA ALA A 4 -24.67 2.06 1.53
C ALA A 4 -23.95 3.40 1.37
N HIS A 5 -23.24 3.82 2.41
CA HIS A 5 -22.43 5.04 2.34
C HIS A 5 -21.31 4.87 1.32
N ASP A 6 -20.99 5.95 0.60
CA ASP A 6 -19.81 5.98 -0.27
C ASP A 6 -18.52 5.88 0.57
N LEU A 7 -17.46 5.35 -0.03
CA LEU A 7 -16.15 5.39 0.60
C LEU A 7 -15.71 6.84 0.83
N ALA A 8 -15.27 7.14 2.04
CA ALA A 8 -14.72 8.45 2.37
C ALA A 8 -13.53 8.78 1.48
N ARG A 9 -13.43 10.03 1.06
CA ARG A 9 -12.31 10.56 0.25
C ARG A 9 -11.60 11.67 1.02
N GLN A 10 -10.30 11.79 0.77
CA GLN A 10 -9.49 12.89 1.30
C GLN A 10 -8.35 13.25 0.34
N PRO A 11 -7.75 14.45 0.48
CA PRO A 11 -6.59 14.82 -0.32
C PRO A 11 -5.46 13.80 -0.15
N PHE A 12 -4.89 13.33 -1.25
CA PHE A 12 -3.73 12.44 -1.24
C PHE A 12 -2.45 13.29 -1.17
N GLY A 13 -2.14 13.76 0.03
CA GLY A 13 -1.07 14.72 0.25
C GLY A 13 -1.23 15.97 -0.62
N ARG A 14 -0.13 16.43 -1.22
CA ARG A 14 -0.10 17.60 -2.13
C ARG A 14 -0.34 17.27 -3.60
N THR A 15 -0.74 16.04 -3.96
CA THR A 15 -0.88 15.59 -5.35
C THR A 15 -2.11 16.15 -6.09
N GLN A 16 -2.96 16.93 -5.43
CA GLN A 16 -4.25 17.43 -5.92
C GLN A 16 -5.30 16.33 -6.19
N HIS A 17 -4.99 15.06 -5.94
CA HIS A 17 -5.95 13.96 -6.04
C HIS A 17 -6.71 13.78 -4.73
N HIS A 18 -8.03 13.61 -4.82
CA HIS A 18 -8.90 13.19 -3.71
C HIS A 18 -9.11 11.68 -3.80
N SER A 19 -8.25 10.95 -3.10
CA SER A 19 -8.29 9.49 -3.05
C SER A 19 -9.38 8.98 -2.10
N THR A 20 -10.05 7.89 -2.48
CA THR A 20 -10.75 7.08 -1.49
C THR A 20 -9.78 6.63 -0.39
N ARG A 21 -10.23 6.62 0.85
CA ARG A 21 -9.39 6.20 1.98
C ARG A 21 -9.01 4.72 1.94
N VAL A 22 -9.75 3.92 1.16
CA VAL A 22 -9.36 2.57 0.75
C VAL A 22 -8.76 2.63 -0.65
N ILE A 23 -7.54 2.12 -0.79
CA ILE A 23 -6.78 2.01 -2.03
C ILE A 23 -6.76 0.53 -2.45
N PHE A 24 -6.98 0.25 -3.73
CA PHE A 24 -6.89 -1.13 -4.21
C PHE A 24 -5.43 -1.57 -4.36
N GLY A 25 -5.00 -2.50 -3.51
CA GLY A 25 -3.69 -3.14 -3.59
C GLY A 25 -3.68 -4.20 -4.71
N ALA A 26 -3.23 -3.82 -5.89
CA ALA A 26 -3.31 -4.66 -7.08
C ALA A 26 -2.30 -5.83 -7.11
N ALA A 27 -1.48 -6.02 -6.07
CA ALA A 27 -0.75 -7.27 -5.85
C ALA A 27 -1.69 -8.50 -5.90
N ALA A 28 -2.96 -8.31 -5.56
CA ALA A 28 -4.02 -9.31 -5.68
C ALA A 28 -4.18 -9.89 -7.09
N LEU A 29 -3.87 -9.12 -8.12
CA LEU A 29 -4.04 -9.52 -9.53
C LEU A 29 -2.87 -10.34 -10.06
N GLY A 30 -1.71 -10.32 -9.40
CA GLY A 30 -0.44 -10.78 -9.94
C GLY A 30 -0.38 -12.25 -10.38
N ALA A 31 -1.17 -13.12 -9.75
CA ALA A 31 -1.27 -14.54 -10.07
C ALA A 31 -2.65 -14.95 -10.62
N MET A 32 -3.53 -13.99 -10.93
CA MET A 32 -4.87 -14.27 -11.43
C MET A 32 -4.88 -14.54 -12.93
N SER A 33 -5.86 -15.32 -13.40
CA SER A 33 -6.25 -15.28 -14.81
C SER A 33 -6.89 -13.93 -15.15
N GLN A 34 -6.86 -13.52 -16.42
CA GLN A 34 -7.49 -12.26 -16.84
C GLN A 34 -8.96 -12.17 -16.43
N ALA A 35 -9.74 -13.23 -16.66
CA ALA A 35 -11.16 -13.24 -16.31
C ALA A 35 -11.43 -13.01 -14.80
N ARG A 36 -10.55 -13.52 -13.92
CA ARG A 36 -10.66 -13.25 -12.48
C ARG A 36 -10.21 -11.84 -12.12
N ALA A 37 -9.19 -11.33 -12.79
CA ALA A 37 -8.75 -9.95 -12.62
C ALA A 37 -9.83 -8.97 -13.03
N ASP A 38 -10.48 -9.20 -14.19
CA ASP A 38 -11.59 -8.38 -14.69
C ASP A 38 -12.75 -8.34 -13.69
N ALA A 39 -13.19 -9.49 -13.19
CA ALA A 39 -14.27 -9.56 -12.17
C ALA A 39 -13.88 -8.85 -10.86
N THR A 40 -12.60 -8.92 -10.46
CA THR A 40 -12.10 -8.20 -9.29
C THR A 40 -12.11 -6.69 -9.53
N LEU A 41 -11.69 -6.24 -10.71
CA LEU A 41 -11.67 -4.83 -11.09
C LEU A 41 -13.08 -4.24 -11.24
N GLU A 42 -14.06 -5.02 -11.72
CA GLU A 42 -15.47 -4.64 -11.67
C GLU A 42 -15.95 -4.39 -10.24
N THR A 43 -15.51 -5.23 -9.29
CA THR A 43 -15.79 -5.02 -7.86
C THR A 43 -15.16 -3.75 -7.34
N VAL A 44 -13.91 -3.43 -7.75
CA VAL A 44 -13.22 -2.18 -7.40
C VAL A 44 -14.01 -0.96 -7.89
N VAL A 45 -14.49 -0.99 -9.13
CA VAL A 45 -15.33 0.08 -9.72
C VAL A 45 -16.65 0.22 -8.97
N ALA A 46 -17.35 -0.90 -8.73
CA ALA A 46 -18.61 -0.92 -8.00
C ALA A 46 -18.46 -0.43 -6.53
N ALA A 47 -17.28 -0.64 -5.94
CA ALA A 47 -16.94 -0.12 -4.63
C ALA A 47 -16.69 1.39 -4.62
N GLY A 48 -16.49 2.02 -5.78
CA GLY A 48 -16.19 3.45 -5.92
C GLY A 48 -14.72 3.79 -5.57
N ILE A 49 -13.83 2.78 -5.52
CA ILE A 49 -12.40 2.99 -5.31
C ILE A 49 -11.81 3.69 -6.53
N ASN A 50 -11.12 4.81 -6.31
CA ASN A 50 -10.53 5.62 -7.36
C ASN A 50 -8.99 5.67 -7.33
N HIS A 51 -8.35 4.75 -6.60
CA HIS A 51 -6.89 4.67 -6.49
C HIS A 51 -6.47 3.21 -6.55
N VAL A 52 -5.57 2.90 -7.49
CA VAL A 52 -5.01 1.55 -7.72
C VAL A 52 -3.51 1.61 -7.53
N ASP A 53 -2.97 0.74 -6.68
CA ASP A 53 -1.56 0.64 -6.34
C ASP A 53 -0.99 -0.71 -6.78
N THR A 54 -0.24 -0.74 -7.88
CA THR A 54 0.46 -1.91 -8.41
C THR A 54 1.98 -1.80 -8.22
N ALA A 55 2.75 -2.70 -8.82
CA ALA A 55 4.21 -2.67 -8.88
C ALA A 55 4.73 -3.55 -10.03
N ALA A 56 5.89 -3.21 -10.55
CA ALA A 56 6.60 -4.01 -11.55
C ALA A 56 6.89 -5.45 -11.08
N SER A 57 7.08 -5.64 -9.77
CA SER A 57 7.37 -6.93 -9.14
C SER A 57 6.14 -7.75 -8.75
N TYR A 58 4.91 -7.27 -9.00
CA TYR A 58 3.68 -7.97 -8.61
C TYR A 58 3.21 -8.99 -9.67
N GLY A 59 4.11 -9.84 -10.15
CA GLY A 59 3.79 -10.84 -11.16
C GLY A 59 3.19 -10.20 -12.41
N GLU A 60 2.03 -10.67 -12.84
CA GLU A 60 1.35 -10.15 -14.03
C GLU A 60 0.35 -9.01 -13.73
N SER A 61 0.42 -8.38 -12.55
CA SER A 61 -0.56 -7.37 -12.13
C SER A 61 -0.70 -6.20 -13.12
N GLU A 62 0.43 -5.68 -13.63
CA GLU A 62 0.42 -4.58 -14.60
C GLU A 62 -0.23 -5.00 -15.93
N ASP A 63 0.03 -6.23 -16.40
CA ASP A 63 -0.58 -6.78 -17.60
C ASP A 63 -2.09 -7.03 -17.40
N ARG A 64 -2.51 -7.45 -16.19
CA ARG A 64 -3.94 -7.65 -15.87
C ARG A 64 -4.72 -6.33 -15.83
N LEU A 65 -4.08 -5.24 -15.45
CA LEU A 65 -4.68 -3.90 -15.46
C LEU A 65 -4.87 -3.34 -16.88
N ARG A 66 -4.05 -3.74 -17.84
CA ARG A 66 -4.01 -3.17 -19.19
C ARG A 66 -5.39 -3.08 -19.88
N PRO A 67 -6.18 -4.16 -20.04
CA PRO A 67 -7.48 -4.07 -20.71
C PRO A 67 -8.48 -3.18 -19.98
N TRP A 68 -8.44 -3.17 -18.66
CA TRP A 68 -9.29 -2.34 -17.82
C TRP A 68 -8.91 -0.86 -17.92
N LEU A 69 -7.63 -0.53 -17.95
CA LEU A 69 -7.13 0.84 -18.07
C LEU A 69 -7.52 1.49 -19.40
N ALA A 70 -7.74 0.72 -20.46
CA ALA A 70 -8.21 1.24 -21.74
C ALA A 70 -9.51 2.06 -21.63
N THR A 71 -10.33 1.76 -20.63
CA THR A 71 -11.63 2.45 -20.40
C THR A 71 -11.69 3.22 -19.08
N HIS A 72 -10.80 2.93 -18.12
CA HIS A 72 -10.87 3.50 -16.77
C HIS A 72 -9.70 4.42 -16.40
N ARG A 73 -8.67 4.56 -17.27
CA ARG A 73 -7.46 5.33 -16.96
C ARG A 73 -7.74 6.75 -16.44
N SER A 74 -8.71 7.43 -17.02
CA SER A 74 -9.05 8.82 -16.64
C SER A 74 -9.83 8.95 -15.33
N SER A 75 -10.38 7.85 -14.82
CA SER A 75 -11.21 7.84 -13.60
C SER A 75 -10.45 7.32 -12.37
N VAL A 76 -9.19 6.92 -12.52
CA VAL A 76 -8.41 6.28 -11.48
C VAL A 76 -7.05 6.95 -11.32
N PHE A 77 -6.63 7.13 -10.08
CA PHE A 77 -5.25 7.46 -9.73
C PHE A 77 -4.42 6.17 -9.76
N LEU A 78 -3.50 6.08 -10.71
CA LEU A 78 -2.71 4.89 -10.98
C LEU A 78 -1.31 5.04 -10.40
N ALA A 79 -0.97 4.16 -9.45
CA ALA A 79 0.35 4.08 -8.85
C ALA A 79 1.04 2.76 -9.22
N THR A 80 2.34 2.84 -9.52
CA THR A 80 3.21 1.66 -9.64
C THR A 80 4.51 1.86 -8.87
N LYS A 81 5.39 0.84 -8.85
CA LYS A 81 6.63 0.86 -8.08
C LYS A 81 7.78 0.27 -8.88
N THR A 82 8.98 0.82 -8.66
CA THR A 82 10.23 0.25 -9.16
C THR A 82 11.09 -0.31 -8.03
N GLY A 83 11.63 -1.51 -8.21
CA GLY A 83 12.61 -2.13 -7.34
C GLY A 83 14.05 -1.69 -7.62
N GLU A 84 14.26 -0.97 -8.69
CA GLU A 84 15.60 -0.58 -9.15
C GLU A 84 16.15 0.62 -8.38
N ARG A 85 17.48 0.63 -8.18
CA ARG A 85 18.16 1.68 -7.41
C ARG A 85 19.05 2.59 -8.25
N SER A 86 19.62 2.08 -9.35
CA SER A 86 20.34 2.95 -10.31
C SER A 86 19.36 3.70 -11.19
N GLY A 87 19.73 4.90 -11.62
CA GLY A 87 18.83 5.75 -12.41
C GLY A 87 18.49 5.16 -13.77
N SER A 88 19.45 4.55 -14.46
CA SER A 88 19.19 3.91 -15.76
C SER A 88 18.25 2.71 -15.65
N ALA A 89 18.41 1.87 -14.63
CA ALA A 89 17.54 0.71 -14.41
C ALA A 89 16.13 1.14 -13.99
N ALA A 90 16.01 2.10 -13.07
CA ALA A 90 14.71 2.62 -12.60
C ALA A 90 13.92 3.27 -13.75
N ARG A 91 14.61 4.03 -14.62
CA ARG A 91 14.01 4.61 -15.84
C ARG A 91 13.51 3.50 -16.78
N ALA A 92 14.34 2.53 -17.09
CA ALA A 92 13.97 1.43 -17.96
C ALA A 92 12.82 0.58 -17.39
N GLU A 93 12.76 0.36 -16.07
CA GLU A 93 11.66 -0.35 -15.45
C GLU A 93 10.35 0.44 -15.51
N LEU A 94 10.38 1.76 -15.24
CA LEU A 94 9.22 2.62 -15.43
C LEU A 94 8.68 2.54 -16.86
N GLU A 95 9.54 2.66 -17.87
CA GLU A 95 9.13 2.57 -19.28
C GLU A 95 8.51 1.21 -19.60
N ARG A 96 9.07 0.11 -19.08
CA ARG A 96 8.45 -1.23 -19.20
C ARG A 96 7.08 -1.30 -18.52
N SER A 97 6.92 -0.66 -17.36
CA SER A 97 5.62 -0.59 -16.66
C SER A 97 4.57 0.15 -17.47
N LEU A 98 4.93 1.29 -18.06
CA LEU A 98 4.04 2.05 -18.97
C LEU A 98 3.61 1.20 -20.17
N VAL A 99 4.54 0.47 -20.79
CA VAL A 99 4.25 -0.44 -21.91
C VAL A 99 3.35 -1.60 -21.49
N ARG A 100 3.63 -2.26 -20.33
CA ARG A 100 2.79 -3.36 -19.83
C ARG A 100 1.35 -2.93 -19.58
N MET A 101 1.17 -1.78 -18.97
CA MET A 101 -0.15 -1.20 -18.67
C MET A 101 -0.81 -0.50 -19.87
N ASP A 102 -0.07 -0.26 -20.96
CA ASP A 102 -0.50 0.49 -22.15
C ASP A 102 -1.02 1.89 -21.80
N VAL A 103 -0.22 2.62 -21.02
CA VAL A 103 -0.53 3.99 -20.60
C VAL A 103 0.65 4.93 -20.90
N GLU A 104 0.35 6.20 -21.18
CA GLU A 104 1.36 7.22 -21.43
C GLU A 104 2.05 7.70 -20.14
N ARG A 105 1.33 7.63 -19.01
CA ARG A 105 1.80 8.10 -17.71
C ARG A 105 1.13 7.35 -16.55
N VAL A 106 1.84 7.32 -15.42
CA VAL A 106 1.26 6.99 -14.12
C VAL A 106 1.14 8.23 -13.25
N ASP A 107 0.20 8.22 -12.30
CA ASP A 107 0.01 9.35 -11.40
C ASP A 107 1.04 9.35 -10.28
N LEU A 108 1.51 8.16 -9.86
CA LEU A 108 2.52 7.99 -8.82
C LEU A 108 3.47 6.85 -9.19
N ILE A 109 4.77 7.14 -9.13
CA ILE A 109 5.83 6.12 -9.11
C ILE A 109 6.47 6.05 -7.73
N GLN A 110 6.70 4.85 -7.20
CA GLN A 110 7.25 4.67 -5.87
C GLN A 110 8.53 3.84 -5.91
N LEU A 111 9.53 4.22 -5.10
CA LEU A 111 10.67 3.35 -4.82
C LEU A 111 10.19 2.19 -3.94
N HIS A 112 10.29 0.97 -4.44
CA HIS A 112 9.74 -0.23 -3.81
C HIS A 112 10.69 -0.78 -2.76
N ASN A 113 10.22 -0.82 -1.50
CA ASN A 113 10.95 -1.42 -0.38
C ASN A 113 12.36 -0.86 -0.16
N LEU A 114 12.48 0.47 -0.07
CA LEU A 114 13.74 1.15 0.13
C LEU A 114 14.09 1.21 1.64
N VAL A 115 14.66 0.14 2.16
CA VAL A 115 14.94 -0.06 3.61
C VAL A 115 16.44 -0.22 3.89
N GLU A 116 17.17 -0.88 2.98
CA GLU A 116 18.56 -1.19 3.19
C GLU A 116 19.46 0.01 2.88
N GLU A 117 20.47 0.22 3.71
CA GLU A 117 21.37 1.37 3.67
C GLU A 117 22.09 1.52 2.31
N ASP A 118 22.61 0.40 1.79
CA ASP A 118 23.35 0.42 0.51
C ASP A 118 22.41 0.73 -0.67
N GLU A 119 21.23 0.20 -0.64
CA GLU A 119 20.19 0.50 -1.64
C GLU A 119 19.75 1.96 -1.56
N TRP A 120 19.57 2.48 -0.33
CA TRP A 120 19.23 3.87 -0.10
C TRP A 120 20.32 4.80 -0.65
N ASN A 121 21.60 4.53 -0.33
CA ASN A 121 22.72 5.32 -0.82
C ASN A 121 22.77 5.30 -2.37
N THR A 122 22.54 4.15 -2.99
CA THR A 122 22.49 4.01 -4.46
C THR A 122 21.32 4.80 -5.05
N ALA A 123 20.12 4.69 -4.47
CA ALA A 123 18.93 5.38 -4.97
C ALA A 123 19.06 6.92 -4.90
N PHE A 124 19.79 7.44 -3.90
CA PHE A 124 20.03 8.88 -3.70
C PHE A 124 21.35 9.40 -4.28
N ALA A 125 22.11 8.57 -4.99
CA ALA A 125 23.29 9.02 -5.73
C ALA A 125 22.91 9.97 -6.87
N ALA A 126 23.88 10.73 -7.40
CA ALA A 126 23.63 11.70 -8.47
C ALA A 126 23.06 11.06 -9.75
N ASP A 127 23.40 9.79 -10.00
CA ASP A 127 22.90 8.95 -11.09
C ASP A 127 21.92 7.87 -10.59
N GLY A 128 21.39 8.05 -9.38
CA GLY A 128 20.48 7.11 -8.73
C GLY A 128 19.03 7.22 -9.21
N ALA A 129 18.19 6.33 -8.67
CA ALA A 129 16.79 6.22 -9.07
C ALA A 129 16.01 7.50 -8.80
N VAL A 130 16.25 8.21 -7.68
CA VAL A 130 15.54 9.46 -7.36
C VAL A 130 15.74 10.50 -8.46
N ALA A 131 16.99 10.72 -8.90
CA ALA A 131 17.30 11.67 -9.96
C ALA A 131 16.62 11.31 -11.29
N ALA A 132 16.60 10.02 -11.65
CA ALA A 132 15.94 9.54 -12.86
C ALA A 132 14.42 9.70 -12.80
N LEU A 133 13.80 9.46 -11.65
CA LEU A 133 12.35 9.62 -11.45
C LEU A 133 11.94 11.11 -11.45
N VAL A 134 12.77 12.01 -10.92
CA VAL A 134 12.58 13.46 -11.05
C VAL A 134 12.56 13.86 -12.53
N LYS A 135 13.52 13.40 -13.31
CA LYS A 135 13.55 13.64 -14.75
C LYS A 135 12.32 13.07 -15.46
N ALA A 136 11.89 11.86 -15.11
CA ALA A 136 10.66 11.27 -15.65
C ALA A 136 9.41 12.10 -15.30
N ARG A 137 9.37 12.72 -14.13
CA ARG A 137 8.29 13.64 -13.71
C ARG A 137 8.33 14.92 -14.56
N ASP A 138 9.49 15.49 -14.76
CA ASP A 138 9.67 16.70 -15.59
C ASP A 138 9.30 16.45 -17.07
N GLU A 139 9.46 15.22 -17.53
CA GLU A 139 9.05 14.75 -18.87
C GLU A 139 7.53 14.39 -18.93
N GLY A 140 6.82 14.39 -17.81
CA GLY A 140 5.38 14.11 -17.74
C GLY A 140 5.00 12.62 -17.71
N LEU A 141 5.96 11.71 -17.60
CA LEU A 141 5.72 10.26 -17.52
C LEU A 141 5.16 9.83 -16.16
N VAL A 142 5.42 10.61 -15.11
CA VAL A 142 4.89 10.41 -13.76
C VAL A 142 4.37 11.73 -13.20
N GLY A 143 3.34 11.66 -12.36
CA GLY A 143 2.78 12.84 -11.71
C GLY A 143 3.45 13.17 -10.37
N ALA A 144 3.70 12.15 -9.57
CA ALA A 144 4.23 12.23 -8.22
C ALA A 144 5.25 11.11 -7.96
N ILE A 145 6.07 11.28 -6.92
CA ILE A 145 7.11 10.31 -6.55
C ILE A 145 6.94 9.94 -5.08
N GLY A 146 6.85 8.64 -4.78
CA GLY A 146 6.71 8.10 -3.43
C GLY A 146 7.83 7.13 -3.05
N VAL A 147 7.79 6.69 -1.79
CA VAL A 147 8.69 5.66 -1.28
C VAL A 147 7.93 4.66 -0.42
N THR A 148 8.29 3.40 -0.51
CA THR A 148 7.61 2.32 0.21
C THR A 148 8.60 1.42 0.94
N GLY A 149 8.10 0.68 1.91
CA GLY A 149 8.91 -0.35 2.54
C GLY A 149 8.19 -1.17 3.60
N HIS A 150 8.95 -2.09 4.16
CA HIS A 150 8.52 -3.06 5.15
C HIS A 150 9.51 -3.10 6.32
N GLY A 151 9.17 -3.90 7.34
CA GLY A 151 10.00 -4.07 8.51
C GLY A 151 9.80 -2.99 9.57
N ILE A 152 10.46 -3.15 10.70
CA ILE A 152 10.31 -2.21 11.82
C ILE A 152 11.14 -0.94 11.66
N ARG A 153 12.18 -0.95 10.82
CA ARG A 153 13.03 0.22 10.57
C ARG A 153 12.43 1.22 9.58
N ILE A 154 11.33 0.84 8.91
CA ILE A 154 10.85 1.58 7.74
C ILE A 154 10.41 3.01 8.05
N ALA A 155 9.78 3.25 9.21
CA ALA A 155 9.33 4.60 9.56
C ALA A 155 10.52 5.57 9.72
N GLY A 156 11.59 5.14 10.38
CA GLY A 156 12.85 5.89 10.48
C GLY A 156 13.51 6.12 9.11
N MET A 157 13.52 5.10 8.25
CA MET A 157 14.06 5.23 6.89
C MET A 157 13.23 6.18 6.02
N HIS A 158 11.91 6.21 6.18
CA HIS A 158 11.05 7.18 5.49
C HIS A 158 11.30 8.61 5.96
N ARG A 159 11.46 8.85 7.27
CA ARG A 159 11.84 10.18 7.78
C ARG A 159 13.15 10.66 7.19
N ARG A 160 14.18 9.82 7.21
CA ARG A 160 15.47 10.10 6.57
C ARG A 160 15.33 10.39 5.07
N SER A 161 14.47 9.66 4.37
CA SER A 161 14.19 9.87 2.95
C SER A 161 13.51 11.21 2.70
N LEU A 162 12.56 11.61 3.54
CA LEU A 162 11.86 12.90 3.47
C LEU A 162 12.78 14.10 3.78
N GLU A 163 13.80 13.92 4.62
CA GLU A 163 14.85 14.92 4.86
C GLU A 163 15.71 15.16 3.60
N ARG A 164 15.85 14.14 2.76
CA ARG A 164 16.72 14.17 1.58
C ARG A 164 15.98 14.57 0.30
N PHE A 165 14.72 14.18 0.17
CA PHE A 165 13.89 14.45 -1.01
C PHE A 165 12.42 14.60 -0.63
N PRO A 166 11.71 15.60 -1.19
CA PRO A 166 10.30 15.83 -0.88
C PRO A 166 9.39 14.82 -1.60
N PHE A 167 9.34 13.59 -1.11
CA PHE A 167 8.40 12.59 -1.63
C PHE A 167 6.95 13.03 -1.40
N ASP A 168 6.06 12.65 -2.32
CA ASP A 168 4.64 12.96 -2.28
C ASP A 168 3.85 11.94 -1.45
N SER A 169 4.38 10.73 -1.31
CA SER A 169 3.78 9.68 -0.47
C SER A 169 4.82 8.77 0.17
N VAL A 170 4.43 8.20 1.30
CA VAL A 170 5.11 7.08 1.96
C VAL A 170 4.15 5.91 2.11
N LEU A 171 4.66 4.67 2.11
CA LEU A 171 3.86 3.47 2.36
C LEU A 171 4.61 2.56 3.34
N LEU A 172 3.90 2.12 4.41
CA LEU A 172 4.46 1.28 5.47
C LEU A 172 3.43 0.32 6.05
N PRO A 173 3.87 -0.79 6.71
CA PRO A 173 2.96 -1.62 7.49
C PRO A 173 2.34 -0.81 8.63
N PHE A 174 1.03 -0.95 8.84
CA PHE A 174 0.34 -0.30 9.94
C PHE A 174 -0.82 -1.17 10.41
N ASN A 175 -0.67 -1.78 11.58
CA ASN A 175 -1.71 -2.55 12.25
C ASN A 175 -1.46 -2.51 13.77
N PHE A 176 -2.47 -2.91 14.53
CA PHE A 176 -2.43 -2.83 15.98
C PHE A 176 -1.23 -3.54 16.60
N THR A 177 -0.93 -4.77 16.16
CA THR A 177 0.18 -5.57 16.70
C THR A 177 1.55 -4.95 16.45
N MET A 178 1.75 -4.34 15.27
CA MET A 178 2.98 -3.59 14.97
C MET A 178 3.09 -2.34 15.85
N MET A 179 1.99 -1.59 16.01
CA MET A 179 1.94 -0.36 16.81
C MET A 179 2.03 -0.61 18.32
N ASN A 180 1.84 -1.84 18.79
CA ASN A 180 2.12 -2.21 20.19
C ASN A 180 3.62 -2.33 20.51
N ARG A 181 4.49 -2.30 19.50
CA ARG A 181 5.94 -2.22 19.71
C ARG A 181 6.32 -0.75 19.95
N ILE A 182 6.88 -0.48 21.12
CA ILE A 182 7.20 0.90 21.56
C ILE A 182 8.11 1.61 20.56
N ASP A 183 9.17 0.95 20.09
CA ASP A 183 10.14 1.52 19.15
C ASP A 183 9.48 1.85 17.82
N TYR A 184 8.72 0.90 17.25
CA TYR A 184 8.01 1.11 15.99
C TYR A 184 6.97 2.22 16.10
N ARG A 185 6.21 2.25 17.19
CA ARG A 185 5.21 3.29 17.45
C ARG A 185 5.84 4.67 17.45
N ALA A 186 6.91 4.87 18.21
CA ALA A 186 7.59 6.16 18.30
C ALA A 186 8.10 6.65 16.93
N ASP A 187 8.69 5.75 16.14
CA ASP A 187 9.15 6.08 14.80
C ASP A 187 8.01 6.42 13.85
N VAL A 188 6.89 5.68 13.91
CA VAL A 188 5.71 5.94 13.09
C VAL A 188 5.05 7.26 13.49
N GLU A 189 4.85 7.53 14.78
CA GLU A 189 4.29 8.80 15.25
C GLU A 189 5.11 10.00 14.75
N GLY A 190 6.44 9.95 14.88
CA GLY A 190 7.31 10.99 14.34
C GLY A 190 7.30 11.10 12.81
N LEU A 191 7.10 9.98 12.08
CA LEU A 191 6.87 10.01 10.64
C LEU A 191 5.54 10.68 10.29
N LEU A 192 4.47 10.37 11.03
CA LEU A 192 3.14 10.94 10.79
C LEU A 192 3.13 12.45 11.01
N GLU A 193 3.82 12.96 12.03
CA GLU A 193 4.02 14.40 12.25
C GLU A 193 4.76 15.03 11.05
N THR A 194 5.88 14.44 10.63
CA THR A 194 6.63 14.91 9.46
C THR A 194 5.78 14.93 8.19
N CYS A 195 4.98 13.89 7.97
CA CYS A 195 4.10 13.80 6.81
C CYS A 195 2.96 14.84 6.86
N ALA A 196 2.41 15.12 8.03
CA ALA A 196 1.39 16.15 8.20
C ALA A 196 1.96 17.54 7.86
N ASP A 197 3.13 17.89 8.41
CA ASP A 197 3.79 19.17 8.18
C ASP A 197 4.17 19.39 6.71
N GLN A 198 4.60 18.33 6.03
CA GLN A 198 5.04 18.37 4.62
C GLN A 198 3.94 18.05 3.62
N GLN A 199 2.72 17.78 4.06
CA GLN A 199 1.58 17.35 3.23
C GLN A 199 1.91 16.09 2.39
N VAL A 200 2.57 15.10 2.99
CA VAL A 200 2.90 13.81 2.40
C VAL A 200 1.77 12.82 2.68
N ALA A 201 1.29 12.10 1.65
CA ALA A 201 0.27 11.07 1.84
C ALA A 201 0.85 9.83 2.52
N VAL A 202 0.13 9.27 3.48
CA VAL A 202 0.56 8.06 4.20
C VAL A 202 -0.33 6.89 3.84
N GLN A 203 0.20 5.97 3.06
CA GLN A 203 -0.43 4.71 2.70
C GLN A 203 -0.05 3.62 3.71
N THR A 204 -1.01 2.80 4.08
CA THR A 204 -0.78 1.70 5.02
C THR A 204 -1.13 0.36 4.40
N ILE A 205 -0.37 -0.65 4.76
CA ILE A 205 -0.56 -2.03 4.33
C ILE A 205 -0.64 -2.96 5.53
N LYS A 206 -1.15 -4.17 5.29
CA LYS A 206 -1.18 -5.27 6.28
C LYS A 206 -2.13 -5.03 7.47
N SER A 207 -3.16 -4.21 7.26
CA SER A 207 -4.19 -3.92 8.27
C SER A 207 -4.84 -5.17 8.85
N ILE A 208 -5.12 -6.17 8.01
CA ILE A 208 -5.79 -7.42 8.39
C ILE A 208 -4.83 -8.61 8.50
N ALA A 209 -3.55 -8.38 8.70
CA ALA A 209 -2.58 -9.45 8.84
C ALA A 209 -2.73 -10.15 10.19
N ARG A 210 -2.90 -11.48 10.16
CA ARG A 210 -2.87 -12.35 11.33
C ARG A 210 -1.45 -12.71 11.73
N GLY A 211 -0.59 -12.98 10.75
CA GLY A 211 0.79 -13.41 10.99
C GLY A 211 1.44 -13.95 9.72
N ARG A 212 2.63 -14.49 9.83
CA ARG A 212 3.25 -15.25 8.73
C ARG A 212 2.62 -16.64 8.65
N TRP A 213 2.52 -17.18 7.43
CA TRP A 213 2.11 -18.56 7.25
C TRP A 213 3.02 -19.50 8.01
N SER A 214 2.45 -20.40 8.80
CA SER A 214 3.16 -21.48 9.45
C SER A 214 2.96 -22.80 8.68
N ALA A 215 3.88 -23.74 8.82
CA ALA A 215 3.74 -25.07 8.19
C ALA A 215 2.45 -25.80 8.60
N THR A 216 1.87 -25.45 9.74
CA THR A 216 0.64 -26.03 10.26
C THR A 216 -0.63 -25.30 9.85
N SER A 217 -0.52 -24.07 9.35
CA SER A 217 -1.68 -23.25 8.93
C SER A 217 -2.02 -23.37 7.44
N VAL A 218 -1.16 -24.02 6.64
CA VAL A 218 -1.36 -24.12 5.19
C VAL A 218 -2.33 -25.27 4.88
N SER A 219 -3.59 -24.93 4.66
CA SER A 219 -4.61 -25.91 4.23
C SER A 219 -5.19 -25.63 2.84
N GLY A 220 -4.59 -24.71 2.05
CA GLY A 220 -5.11 -24.31 0.73
C GLY A 220 -4.22 -23.31 0.00
N PRO A 221 -4.67 -22.78 -1.15
CA PRO A 221 -3.92 -21.79 -1.89
C PRO A 221 -3.74 -20.49 -1.10
N GLN A 222 -2.51 -20.00 -1.06
CA GLN A 222 -2.15 -18.74 -0.43
C GLN A 222 -2.25 -17.60 -1.46
N PHE A 223 -3.05 -16.58 -1.15
CA PHE A 223 -3.25 -15.41 -2.01
C PHE A 223 -2.51 -14.15 -1.50
N SER A 224 -1.88 -14.27 -0.33
CA SER A 224 -0.97 -13.27 0.23
C SER A 224 0.23 -13.97 0.86
N TRP A 225 1.36 -13.30 0.99
CA TRP A 225 2.55 -13.86 1.64
C TRP A 225 2.42 -13.97 3.16
N TYR A 226 1.41 -13.33 3.74
CA TYR A 226 1.01 -13.44 5.13
C TYR A 226 -0.38 -14.06 5.26
N GLU A 227 -0.68 -14.64 6.39
CA GLU A 227 -2.00 -15.15 6.72
C GLU A 227 -2.92 -14.00 7.12
N PRO A 228 -4.02 -13.74 6.39
CA PRO A 228 -4.98 -12.71 6.77
C PRO A 228 -5.92 -13.20 7.89
N LEU A 229 -6.54 -12.27 8.60
CA LEU A 229 -7.71 -12.56 9.42
C LEU A 229 -8.84 -13.12 8.56
N GLU A 230 -9.60 -14.07 9.10
CA GLU A 230 -10.75 -14.69 8.44
C GLU A 230 -12.09 -14.23 9.03
N ASP A 231 -12.14 -13.94 10.33
CA ASP A 231 -13.34 -13.48 11.04
C ASP A 231 -13.74 -12.07 10.57
N ILE A 232 -15.01 -11.93 10.18
CA ILE A 232 -15.53 -10.68 9.58
C ILE A 232 -15.51 -9.53 10.59
N ASP A 233 -15.81 -9.79 11.85
CA ASP A 233 -15.85 -8.75 12.88
C ASP A 233 -14.44 -8.30 13.28
N ALA A 234 -13.48 -9.22 13.32
CA ALA A 234 -12.07 -8.89 13.50
C ALA A 234 -11.51 -8.07 12.33
N ILE A 235 -11.86 -8.44 11.09
CA ILE A 235 -11.49 -7.64 9.91
C ILE A 235 -12.09 -6.23 10.00
N ARG A 236 -13.37 -6.11 10.39
CA ARG A 236 -14.04 -4.82 10.55
C ARG A 236 -13.32 -3.96 11.59
N ARG A 237 -13.01 -4.52 12.78
CA ARG A 237 -12.25 -3.77 13.81
C ARG A 237 -10.88 -3.37 13.31
N ALA A 238 -10.14 -4.24 12.65
CA ALA A 238 -8.81 -3.93 12.09
C ALA A 238 -8.86 -2.79 11.07
N VAL A 239 -9.88 -2.78 10.19
CA VAL A 239 -10.10 -1.69 9.22
C VAL A 239 -10.48 -0.40 9.93
N HIS A 240 -11.42 -0.43 10.88
CA HIS A 240 -11.82 0.74 11.64
C HIS A 240 -10.68 1.30 12.47
N TRP A 241 -9.83 0.45 13.04
CA TRP A 241 -8.67 0.87 13.80
C TRP A 241 -7.68 1.66 12.93
N VAL A 242 -7.37 1.19 11.73
CA VAL A 242 -6.53 1.96 10.79
C VAL A 242 -7.21 3.26 10.37
N LEU A 243 -8.48 3.20 10.00
CA LEU A 243 -9.23 4.36 9.50
C LEU A 243 -9.65 5.35 10.61
N SER A 244 -9.51 5.01 11.89
CA SER A 244 -9.65 5.97 13.00
C SER A 244 -8.53 7.01 13.03
N HIS A 245 -7.42 6.75 12.34
CA HIS A 245 -6.34 7.70 12.11
C HIS A 245 -6.64 8.51 10.84
N PRO A 246 -7.04 9.79 10.94
CA PRO A 246 -7.65 10.53 9.82
C PRO A 246 -6.70 10.75 8.63
N GLN A 247 -5.40 10.75 8.85
CA GLN A 247 -4.39 10.99 7.80
C GLN A 247 -4.00 9.74 7.00
N LEU A 248 -4.49 8.53 7.39
CA LEU A 248 -4.06 7.28 6.78
C LEU A 248 -4.97 6.84 5.63
N PHE A 249 -4.35 6.26 4.61
CA PHE A 249 -4.99 5.49 3.56
C PHE A 249 -4.71 4.01 3.80
N LEU A 250 -5.71 3.16 3.57
CA LEU A 250 -5.63 1.72 3.74
C LEU A 250 -5.55 1.04 2.37
N ASN A 251 -4.42 0.42 2.05
CA ASN A 251 -4.30 -0.45 0.88
C ASN A 251 -4.89 -1.83 1.21
N THR A 252 -5.74 -2.35 0.32
CA THR A 252 -6.39 -3.65 0.52
C THR A 252 -5.38 -4.79 0.52
N SER A 253 -5.77 -5.93 1.11
CA SER A 253 -4.96 -7.15 1.07
C SER A 253 -4.76 -7.66 -0.35
N SER A 254 -3.64 -8.34 -0.61
CA SER A 254 -3.43 -9.12 -1.85
C SER A 254 -4.35 -10.35 -1.94
N ASP A 255 -5.02 -10.75 -0.87
CA ASP A 255 -6.13 -11.69 -0.94
C ASP A 255 -7.43 -10.98 -1.35
N ALA A 256 -7.74 -11.00 -2.65
CA ALA A 256 -8.92 -10.34 -3.20
C ALA A 256 -10.25 -10.85 -2.61
N ARG A 257 -10.29 -12.04 -1.99
CA ARG A 257 -11.49 -12.56 -1.31
C ARG A 257 -11.92 -11.68 -0.14
N LYS A 258 -10.99 -10.89 0.41
CA LYS A 258 -11.22 -9.96 1.52
C LYS A 258 -11.65 -8.56 1.07
N LEU A 259 -11.62 -8.27 -0.24
CA LEU A 259 -11.89 -6.94 -0.78
C LEU A 259 -13.24 -6.39 -0.33
N LEU A 260 -14.33 -7.13 -0.54
CA LEU A 260 -15.68 -6.66 -0.16
C LEU A 260 -15.81 -6.48 1.37
N THR A 261 -15.26 -7.38 2.17
CA THR A 261 -15.30 -7.25 3.63
C THR A 261 -14.58 -5.98 4.10
N ILE A 262 -13.43 -5.65 3.49
CA ILE A 262 -12.68 -4.43 3.81
C ILE A 262 -13.48 -3.19 3.37
N VAL A 263 -14.05 -3.21 2.17
CA VAL A 263 -14.86 -2.10 1.64
C VAL A 263 -16.10 -1.86 2.49
N ASP A 264 -16.82 -2.92 2.84
CA ASP A 264 -18.04 -2.82 3.65
C ASP A 264 -17.73 -2.30 5.07
N ALA A 265 -16.62 -2.73 5.65
CA ALA A 265 -16.14 -2.17 6.91
C ALA A 265 -15.82 -0.66 6.77
N ALA A 266 -15.10 -0.27 5.72
CA ALA A 266 -14.71 1.11 5.51
C ALA A 266 -15.87 2.07 5.20
N ARG A 267 -16.99 1.56 4.68
CA ARG A 267 -18.22 2.33 4.42
C ARG A 267 -19.03 2.59 5.69
N GLN A 268 -18.84 1.80 6.73
CA GLN A 268 -19.58 1.96 7.97
C GLN A 268 -18.86 2.98 8.85
N PRO A 269 -19.47 4.14 9.12
CA PRO A 269 -18.90 5.07 10.08
C PRO A 269 -18.89 4.41 11.47
N GLY A 270 -17.73 4.29 12.06
CA GLY A 270 -17.57 3.71 13.39
C GLY A 270 -16.59 4.53 14.22
N VAL A 271 -16.80 4.54 15.53
CA VAL A 271 -15.74 4.89 16.46
C VAL A 271 -14.69 3.77 16.33
N GLY A 272 -13.41 4.14 16.22
CA GLY A 272 -12.35 3.13 16.21
C GLY A 272 -12.48 2.19 17.42
N PRO A 273 -12.15 0.91 17.26
CA PRO A 273 -12.19 -0.04 18.37
C PRO A 273 -11.21 0.39 19.47
N SER A 274 -11.54 0.07 20.72
CA SER A 274 -10.67 0.28 21.86
C SER A 274 -9.45 -0.66 21.80
N ASP A 275 -8.37 -0.28 22.48
CA ASP A 275 -7.19 -1.15 22.61
C ASP A 275 -7.54 -2.49 23.24
N SER A 276 -8.52 -2.56 24.18
CA SER A 276 -8.99 -3.81 24.77
C SER A 276 -9.61 -4.74 23.73
N GLU A 277 -10.48 -4.24 22.86
CA GLU A 277 -11.09 -5.04 21.79
C GLU A 277 -10.04 -5.55 20.79
N MET A 278 -9.02 -4.75 20.49
CA MET A 278 -7.93 -5.16 19.62
C MET A 278 -6.98 -6.17 20.27
N LEU A 279 -6.79 -6.08 21.60
CA LEU A 279 -6.04 -7.10 22.38
C LEU A 279 -6.80 -8.42 22.43
N ASP A 280 -8.11 -8.37 22.68
CA ASP A 280 -8.98 -9.56 22.68
C ASP A 280 -8.94 -10.28 21.32
N ASP A 281 -8.96 -9.53 20.22
CA ASP A 281 -8.79 -10.09 18.87
C ASP A 281 -7.39 -10.70 18.69
N THR A 282 -6.36 -10.04 19.19
CA THR A 282 -4.98 -10.55 19.11
C THR A 282 -4.85 -11.91 19.80
N GLU A 283 -5.42 -12.05 20.99
CA GLU A 283 -5.40 -13.31 21.74
C GLU A 283 -6.30 -14.37 21.09
N ARG A 284 -7.55 -14.01 20.77
CA ARG A 284 -8.56 -14.93 20.23
C ARG A 284 -8.15 -15.54 18.91
N PHE A 285 -7.57 -14.76 18.02
CA PHE A 285 -7.19 -15.20 16.66
C PHE A 285 -5.72 -15.54 16.53
N GLY A 286 -4.93 -15.41 17.60
CA GLY A 286 -3.49 -15.68 17.60
C GLY A 286 -2.74 -14.78 16.64
N VAL A 287 -3.03 -13.47 16.68
CA VAL A 287 -2.35 -12.50 15.83
C VAL A 287 -0.91 -12.32 16.29
N THR A 288 0.02 -12.38 15.36
CA THR A 288 1.46 -12.27 15.63
C THR A 288 2.11 -11.18 14.77
N ALA A 289 3.23 -10.65 15.24
CA ALA A 289 3.99 -9.67 14.49
C ALA A 289 4.53 -10.26 13.16
N LEU A 290 4.35 -9.53 12.07
CA LEU A 290 4.94 -9.88 10.77
C LEU A 290 6.43 -9.59 10.71
N PHE A 291 6.90 -8.61 11.48
CA PHE A 291 8.27 -8.14 11.56
C PHE A 291 8.68 -8.00 13.02
N ASP A 292 9.87 -8.44 13.36
CA ASP A 292 10.36 -8.47 14.74
C ASP A 292 11.69 -7.72 14.95
N GLY A 293 12.28 -7.21 13.88
CA GLY A 293 13.58 -6.53 13.93
C GLY A 293 14.79 -7.47 13.87
N ALA A 294 14.56 -8.78 13.69
CA ALA A 294 15.61 -9.79 13.66
C ALA A 294 15.45 -10.73 12.46
N GLN A 295 14.81 -11.89 12.66
CA GLN A 295 14.66 -12.90 11.60
C GLN A 295 13.51 -12.60 10.64
N LEU A 296 12.53 -11.83 11.07
CA LEU A 296 11.31 -11.56 10.33
C LEU A 296 11.32 -10.21 9.58
N GLU A 297 12.48 -9.59 9.35
CA GLU A 297 12.57 -8.27 8.68
C GLU A 297 12.42 -8.34 7.16
N ARG A 298 12.67 -9.48 6.53
CA ARG A 298 12.63 -9.62 5.06
C ARG A 298 11.37 -10.37 4.61
N ILE A 299 10.87 -9.98 3.44
CA ILE A 299 9.77 -10.63 2.71
C ILE A 299 10.37 -11.54 1.66
#